data_2f1d7dcd57c4845057664c1f4b7063e5
#
_entry.id   2f1d7dcd57c4845057664c1f4b7063e5
#
_cell.length_a   1.000
_cell.length_b   1.000
_cell.length_c   1.000
_cell.angle_alpha   90.00
_cell.angle_beta   90.00
_cell.angle_gamma   90.00
#
_symmetry.space_group_name_H-M   'P 1'
#
loop_
_entity.id
_entity.type
_entity.pdbx_description
1 polymer ?
#
loop_
_entity_poly.entity_id
_entity_poly.type
_entity_poly.pdbx_seq_one_letter_code
_entity_poly.pdbx_strand_id
1 'polypeptide(L)'
;ANKAPSTRMGNAALLREALLKAQQYTSKKEAGEDIKFDKTMESLVPVMKKELPILIHCHRADDIVTAIRICKEFGLKYTLEHVTEGYLIVDHILENDSLCAVGPTMFYGSKVENRERDFRTPIAFSKAGVRFCFTTDHAVIAGRHLRTTAGIAVSWGMDRDEALKAITLYSARHMGQDHRIGSLEVGKDADFVIWSGDPLCFLTHADVTVVEGNVVYEREVL
;
A
#
# COMPACT_ATOMS: atom_id res chain seq x y z
N ALA A 1 17.67 -19.32 -21.43
CA ALA A 1 17.09 -20.27 -20.47
C ALA A 1 15.73 -19.75 -20.03
N ASN A 2 14.67 -20.54 -20.24
CA ASN A 2 13.34 -20.21 -19.73
C ASN A 2 13.39 -20.23 -18.20
N LYS A 3 13.31 -19.06 -17.59
CA LYS A 3 13.20 -18.97 -16.12
C LYS A 3 11.73 -19.16 -15.72
N ALA A 4 11.46 -20.08 -14.81
CA ALA A 4 10.16 -20.18 -14.16
C ALA A 4 10.05 -19.09 -13.07
N PRO A 5 8.84 -18.53 -12.83
CA PRO A 5 7.59 -18.78 -13.55
C PRO A 5 7.51 -17.98 -14.88
N SER A 6 6.77 -18.51 -15.86
CA SER A 6 6.56 -17.84 -17.16
C SER A 6 5.10 -17.53 -17.43
N THR A 7 4.20 -17.86 -16.50
CA THR A 7 2.75 -17.61 -16.59
C THR A 7 2.19 -17.13 -15.25
N ARG A 8 1.03 -16.44 -15.27
CA ARG A 8 0.30 -16.05 -14.05
C ARG A 8 -0.08 -17.25 -13.18
N MET A 9 -0.49 -18.34 -13.80
CA MET A 9 -0.76 -19.61 -13.11
C MET A 9 0.49 -20.16 -12.41
N GLY A 10 1.65 -20.06 -13.07
CA GLY A 10 2.93 -20.44 -12.48
C GLY A 10 3.31 -19.57 -11.26
N ASN A 11 3.05 -18.25 -11.33
CA ASN A 11 3.24 -17.34 -10.19
C ASN A 11 2.35 -17.75 -9.01
N ALA A 12 1.07 -18.00 -9.26
CA ALA A 12 0.11 -18.41 -8.22
C ALA A 12 0.47 -19.78 -7.61
N ALA A 13 0.97 -20.71 -8.43
CA ALA A 13 1.41 -22.01 -7.95
C ALA A 13 2.64 -21.92 -7.04
N LEU A 14 3.65 -21.16 -7.43
CA LEU A 14 4.86 -20.95 -6.62
C LEU A 14 4.56 -20.23 -5.30
N LEU A 15 3.69 -19.21 -5.33
CA LEU A 15 3.27 -18.53 -4.11
C LEU A 15 2.57 -19.50 -3.15
N ARG A 16 1.62 -20.30 -3.64
CA ARG A 16 0.95 -21.32 -2.83
C ARG A 16 1.91 -22.35 -2.27
N GLU A 17 2.83 -22.84 -3.10
CA GLU A 17 3.83 -23.82 -2.64
C GLU A 17 4.69 -23.27 -1.49
N ALA A 18 5.14 -22.01 -1.61
CA ALA A 18 5.91 -21.36 -0.56
C ALA A 18 5.08 -21.18 0.73
N LEU A 19 3.84 -20.72 0.62
CA LEU A 19 2.94 -20.54 1.76
C LEU A 19 2.57 -21.86 2.42
N LEU A 20 2.31 -22.91 1.64
CA LEU A 20 2.02 -24.25 2.18
C LEU A 20 3.22 -24.82 2.96
N LYS A 21 4.43 -24.67 2.42
CA LYS A 21 5.67 -25.07 3.13
C LYS A 21 5.85 -24.27 4.42
N ALA A 22 5.62 -22.96 4.39
CA ALA A 22 5.70 -22.10 5.56
C ALA A 22 4.65 -22.48 6.62
N GLN A 23 3.44 -22.79 6.22
CA GLN A 23 2.37 -23.25 7.11
C GLN A 23 2.75 -24.57 7.81
N GLN A 24 3.23 -25.56 7.05
CA GLN A 24 3.69 -26.84 7.59
C GLN A 24 4.87 -26.68 8.53
N TYR A 25 5.85 -25.84 8.17
CA TYR A 25 7.00 -25.53 9.01
C TYR A 25 6.57 -24.88 10.32
N THR A 26 5.70 -23.87 10.26
CA THR A 26 5.19 -23.17 11.45
C THR A 26 4.43 -24.11 12.37
N SER A 27 3.53 -24.95 11.81
CA SER A 27 2.76 -25.91 12.61
C SER A 27 3.65 -26.92 13.33
N LYS A 28 4.67 -27.47 12.67
CA LYS A 28 5.64 -28.40 13.30
C LYS A 28 6.43 -27.72 14.40
N LYS A 29 6.88 -26.48 14.15
CA LYS A 29 7.62 -25.68 15.15
C LYS A 29 6.76 -25.43 16.39
N GLU A 30 5.49 -25.09 16.23
CA GLU A 30 4.55 -24.86 17.32
C GLU A 30 4.22 -26.15 18.10
N ALA A 31 4.22 -27.29 17.40
CA ALA A 31 4.07 -28.60 18.03
C ALA A 31 5.32 -29.07 18.80
N GLY A 32 6.43 -28.31 18.74
CA GLY A 32 7.70 -28.68 19.40
C GLY A 32 8.42 -29.85 18.72
N GLU A 33 8.11 -30.14 17.45
CA GLU A 33 8.80 -31.18 16.70
C GLU A 33 10.26 -30.79 16.43
N ASP A 34 11.15 -31.78 16.39
CA ASP A 34 12.55 -31.59 15.97
C ASP A 34 12.58 -31.39 14.45
N ILE A 35 12.68 -30.12 14.03
CA ILE A 35 12.69 -29.72 12.62
C ILE A 35 14.06 -29.12 12.26
N LYS A 36 14.53 -29.43 11.05
CA LYS A 36 15.73 -28.79 10.53
C LYS A 36 15.43 -27.29 10.31
N PHE A 37 16.33 -26.44 10.81
CA PHE A 37 16.24 -24.99 10.59
C PHE A 37 16.28 -24.65 9.09
N ASP A 38 15.28 -23.90 8.63
CA ASP A 38 15.20 -23.36 7.28
C ASP A 38 15.01 -21.85 7.36
N LYS A 39 16.05 -21.10 6.97
CA LYS A 39 16.06 -19.63 7.04
C LYS A 39 14.90 -19.00 6.26
N THR A 40 14.52 -19.58 5.11
CA THR A 40 13.43 -19.06 4.27
C THR A 40 12.09 -19.28 4.94
N MET A 41 11.85 -20.48 5.45
CA MET A 41 10.60 -20.76 6.16
C MET A 41 10.50 -19.99 7.47
N GLU A 42 11.61 -19.85 8.20
CA GLU A 42 11.67 -19.07 9.44
C GLU A 42 11.26 -17.62 9.24
N SER A 43 11.68 -17.00 8.12
CA SER A 43 11.27 -15.62 7.80
C SER A 43 9.78 -15.46 7.50
N LEU A 44 9.07 -16.54 7.17
CA LEU A 44 7.63 -16.55 6.92
C LEU A 44 6.79 -16.88 8.16
N VAL A 45 7.40 -17.35 9.25
CA VAL A 45 6.69 -17.66 10.50
C VAL A 45 5.85 -16.49 11.01
N PRO A 46 6.35 -15.23 11.09
CA PRO A 46 5.55 -14.09 11.53
C PRO A 46 4.35 -13.81 10.62
N VAL A 47 4.47 -14.10 9.32
CA VAL A 47 3.36 -13.99 8.35
C VAL A 47 2.30 -15.05 8.64
N MET A 48 2.71 -16.32 8.83
CA MET A 48 1.79 -17.41 9.18
C MET A 48 1.08 -17.16 10.52
N LYS A 49 1.76 -16.55 11.48
CA LYS A 49 1.21 -16.14 12.79
C LYS A 49 0.37 -14.86 12.74
N LYS A 50 0.25 -14.22 11.58
CA LYS A 50 -0.46 -12.94 11.40
C LYS A 50 0.12 -11.77 12.22
N GLU A 51 1.37 -11.88 12.62
CA GLU A 51 2.12 -10.80 13.28
C GLU A 51 2.54 -9.74 12.27
N LEU A 52 2.87 -10.17 11.04
CA LEU A 52 3.20 -9.31 9.91
C LEU A 52 2.24 -9.54 8.75
N PRO A 53 1.83 -8.50 8.01
CA PRO A 53 1.14 -8.65 6.75
C PRO A 53 2.11 -9.09 5.64
N ILE A 54 1.58 -9.77 4.62
CA ILE A 54 2.27 -9.94 3.35
C ILE A 54 1.87 -8.79 2.40
N LEU A 55 2.85 -8.14 1.79
CA LEU A 55 2.65 -7.08 0.81
C LEU A 55 2.74 -7.69 -0.58
N ILE A 56 1.70 -7.55 -1.39
CA ILE A 56 1.60 -8.21 -2.69
C ILE A 56 1.57 -7.20 -3.82
N HIS A 57 2.64 -7.18 -4.60
CA HIS A 57 2.74 -6.41 -5.83
C HIS A 57 1.82 -6.99 -6.90
N CYS A 58 0.80 -6.24 -7.32
CA CYS A 58 -0.16 -6.63 -8.34
C CYS A 58 -0.75 -5.41 -9.06
N HIS A 59 -0.79 -5.47 -10.40
CA HIS A 59 -1.32 -4.39 -11.23
C HIS A 59 -2.68 -4.73 -11.83
N ARG A 60 -2.82 -5.92 -12.41
CA ARG A 60 -3.99 -6.32 -13.20
C ARG A 60 -5.11 -6.83 -12.30
N ALA A 61 -6.35 -6.63 -12.75
CA ALA A 61 -7.54 -7.08 -12.04
C ALA A 61 -7.52 -8.59 -11.75
N ASP A 62 -7.09 -9.43 -12.71
CA ASP A 62 -6.98 -10.88 -12.55
C ASP A 62 -5.89 -11.30 -11.54
N ASP A 63 -4.77 -10.56 -11.47
CA ASP A 63 -3.72 -10.79 -10.47
C ASP A 63 -4.16 -10.34 -9.07
N ILE A 64 -4.86 -9.22 -8.96
CA ILE A 64 -5.41 -8.71 -7.70
C ILE A 64 -6.40 -9.72 -7.10
N VAL A 65 -7.36 -10.19 -7.88
CA VAL A 65 -8.33 -11.23 -7.45
C VAL A 65 -7.61 -12.50 -7.02
N THR A 66 -6.57 -12.91 -7.77
CA THR A 66 -5.77 -14.09 -7.43
C THR A 66 -5.01 -13.90 -6.12
N ALA A 67 -4.42 -12.72 -5.88
CA ALA A 67 -3.73 -12.38 -4.64
C ALA A 67 -4.68 -12.46 -3.43
N ILE A 68 -5.85 -11.80 -3.52
CA ILE A 68 -6.88 -11.83 -2.47
C ILE A 68 -7.29 -13.28 -2.18
N ARG A 69 -7.59 -14.06 -3.21
CA ARG A 69 -8.00 -15.45 -3.07
C ARG A 69 -6.96 -16.31 -2.35
N ILE A 70 -5.68 -16.16 -2.71
CA ILE A 70 -4.59 -16.92 -2.05
C ILE A 70 -4.45 -16.47 -0.60
N CYS A 71 -4.46 -15.16 -0.31
CA CYS A 71 -4.36 -14.69 1.07
C CYS A 71 -5.50 -15.21 1.94
N LYS A 72 -6.72 -15.26 1.42
CA LYS A 72 -7.88 -15.83 2.12
C LYS A 72 -7.75 -17.34 2.34
N GLU A 73 -7.24 -18.08 1.35
CA GLU A 73 -6.98 -19.52 1.44
C GLU A 73 -6.09 -19.87 2.64
N PHE A 74 -5.07 -19.05 2.89
CA PHE A 74 -4.15 -19.23 4.03
C PHE A 74 -4.50 -18.38 5.26
N GLY A 75 -5.58 -17.60 5.21
CA GLY A 75 -6.03 -16.74 6.32
C GLY A 75 -5.03 -15.66 6.70
N LEU A 76 -4.27 -15.11 5.75
CA LEU A 76 -3.19 -14.15 5.97
C LEU A 76 -3.72 -12.72 6.17
N LYS A 77 -2.99 -11.90 6.92
CA LYS A 77 -3.06 -10.45 6.79
C LYS A 77 -2.29 -10.05 5.53
N TYR A 78 -2.82 -9.15 4.75
CA TYR A 78 -2.18 -8.72 3.49
C TYR A 78 -2.50 -7.28 3.13
N THR A 79 -1.64 -6.70 2.30
CA THR A 79 -1.88 -5.45 1.59
C THR A 79 -1.61 -5.64 0.10
N LEU A 80 -2.25 -4.83 -0.72
CA LEU A 80 -2.13 -4.88 -2.17
C LEU A 80 -1.40 -3.64 -2.66
N GLU A 81 -0.30 -3.86 -3.40
CA GLU A 81 0.55 -2.77 -3.86
C GLU A 81 0.30 -2.49 -5.35
N HIS A 82 0.26 -1.21 -5.71
CA HIS A 82 0.01 -0.65 -7.03
C HIS A 82 -1.44 -0.68 -7.50
N VAL A 83 -2.11 -1.80 -7.54
CA VAL A 83 -3.55 -1.99 -7.81
C VAL A 83 -4.03 -1.19 -9.04
N THR A 84 -3.24 -1.16 -10.11
CA THR A 84 -3.45 -0.29 -11.28
C THR A 84 -4.85 -0.45 -11.89
N GLU A 85 -5.32 -1.68 -12.08
CA GLU A 85 -6.65 -2.00 -12.63
C GLU A 85 -7.73 -2.19 -11.55
N GLY A 86 -7.51 -1.67 -10.33
CA GLY A 86 -8.47 -1.77 -9.22
C GLY A 86 -9.84 -1.19 -9.55
N TYR A 87 -9.91 -0.18 -10.42
CA TYR A 87 -11.16 0.43 -10.87
C TYR A 87 -12.11 -0.55 -11.57
N LEU A 88 -11.61 -1.67 -12.10
CA LEU A 88 -12.41 -2.71 -12.74
C LEU A 88 -13.07 -3.67 -11.74
N ILE A 89 -12.60 -3.71 -10.50
CA ILE A 89 -12.98 -4.69 -9.48
C ILE A 89 -13.24 -4.05 -8.10
N VAL A 90 -13.75 -2.82 -8.09
CA VAL A 90 -13.97 -2.03 -6.88
C VAL A 90 -14.79 -2.80 -5.84
N ASP A 91 -15.90 -3.40 -6.26
CA ASP A 91 -16.79 -4.16 -5.38
C ASP A 91 -16.06 -5.32 -4.72
N HIS A 92 -15.23 -6.04 -5.48
CA HIS A 92 -14.45 -7.17 -4.96
C HIS A 92 -13.42 -6.72 -3.91
N ILE A 93 -12.78 -5.57 -4.12
CA ILE A 93 -11.84 -4.98 -3.14
C ILE A 93 -12.58 -4.55 -1.88
N LEU A 94 -13.73 -3.91 -2.03
CA LEU A 94 -14.57 -3.44 -0.93
C LEU A 94 -15.10 -4.61 -0.08
N GLU A 95 -15.65 -5.66 -0.72
CA GLU A 95 -16.15 -6.86 -0.06
C GLU A 95 -15.08 -7.60 0.77
N ASN A 96 -13.82 -7.46 0.38
CA ASN A 96 -12.70 -8.10 1.07
C ASN A 96 -11.96 -7.16 2.04
N ASP A 97 -12.43 -5.92 2.21
CA ASP A 97 -11.80 -4.87 3.06
C ASP A 97 -10.28 -4.80 2.86
N SER A 98 -9.84 -4.90 1.58
CA SER A 98 -8.43 -5.01 1.25
C SER A 98 -7.74 -3.65 1.41
N LEU A 99 -6.65 -3.60 2.17
CA LEU A 99 -5.80 -2.43 2.24
C LEU A 99 -4.99 -2.30 0.94
N CYS A 100 -5.05 -1.14 0.30
CA CYS A 100 -4.41 -0.88 -0.99
C CYS A 100 -3.47 0.32 -0.92
N ALA A 101 -2.30 0.20 -1.55
CA ALA A 101 -1.46 1.33 -1.92
C ALA A 101 -1.53 1.54 -3.44
N VAL A 102 -2.09 2.66 -3.87
CA VAL A 102 -2.33 2.95 -5.29
C VAL A 102 -1.23 3.85 -5.86
N GLY A 103 -0.59 3.40 -6.91
CA GLY A 103 0.46 4.17 -7.60
C GLY A 103 1.67 3.33 -8.04
N PRO A 104 2.69 4.01 -8.61
CA PRO A 104 2.77 5.43 -8.97
C PRO A 104 1.86 5.78 -10.14
N THR A 105 0.98 6.78 -9.98
CA THR A 105 0.00 7.15 -11.02
C THR A 105 0.55 8.14 -12.06
N MET A 106 1.62 8.86 -11.73
CA MET A 106 2.23 9.89 -12.59
C MET A 106 3.33 9.34 -13.51
N PHE A 107 3.47 8.03 -13.62
CA PHE A 107 4.47 7.38 -14.44
C PHE A 107 3.80 6.68 -15.62
N TYR A 108 4.44 6.69 -16.79
CA TYR A 108 3.90 6.02 -17.98
C TYR A 108 3.89 4.49 -17.82
N GLY A 109 2.97 3.83 -18.51
CA GLY A 109 2.90 2.36 -18.56
C GLY A 109 4.07 1.76 -19.32
N SER A 110 5.15 1.40 -18.64
CA SER A 110 6.37 0.83 -19.24
C SER A 110 6.26 -0.67 -19.54
N LYS A 111 5.28 -1.34 -18.97
CA LYS A 111 5.02 -2.78 -19.13
C LYS A 111 3.56 -3.01 -19.46
N VAL A 112 3.25 -4.16 -20.08
CA VAL A 112 1.87 -4.54 -20.42
C VAL A 112 0.96 -4.57 -19.17
N GLU A 113 1.48 -5.03 -18.06
CA GLU A 113 0.73 -5.14 -16.78
C GLU A 113 0.36 -3.80 -16.15
N ASN A 114 1.08 -2.73 -16.46
CA ASN A 114 0.84 -1.40 -15.89
C ASN A 114 0.48 -0.33 -16.94
N ARG A 115 0.12 -0.73 -18.16
CA ARG A 115 -0.24 0.18 -19.27
C ARG A 115 -1.47 1.05 -18.96
N GLU A 116 -2.39 0.54 -18.10
CA GLU A 116 -3.62 1.22 -17.68
C GLU A 116 -3.40 2.14 -16.48
N ARG A 117 -2.15 2.48 -16.17
CA ARG A 117 -1.76 3.32 -15.05
C ARG A 117 -2.21 4.76 -15.28
N ASP A 118 -3.12 5.22 -14.44
CA ASP A 118 -3.64 6.58 -14.40
C ASP A 118 -4.38 6.86 -13.07
N PHE A 119 -5.28 7.86 -13.05
CA PHE A 119 -6.04 8.24 -11.87
C PHE A 119 -7.45 7.60 -11.78
N ARG A 120 -7.84 6.67 -12.67
CA ARG A 120 -9.16 6.00 -12.60
C ARG A 120 -9.34 5.23 -11.31
N THR A 121 -8.33 4.46 -10.89
CA THR A 121 -8.41 3.64 -9.67
C THR A 121 -8.61 4.48 -8.40
N PRO A 122 -7.78 5.49 -8.07
CA PRO A 122 -8.00 6.29 -6.87
C PRO A 122 -9.34 7.02 -6.87
N ILE A 123 -9.82 7.49 -8.04
CA ILE A 123 -11.13 8.14 -8.16
C ILE A 123 -12.27 7.15 -7.92
N ALA A 124 -12.20 5.97 -8.52
CA ALA A 124 -13.20 4.92 -8.33
C ALA A 124 -13.25 4.45 -6.87
N PHE A 125 -12.10 4.29 -6.23
CA PHE A 125 -11.98 3.92 -4.83
C PHE A 125 -12.56 4.98 -3.90
N SER A 126 -12.21 6.25 -4.10
CA SER A 126 -12.75 7.37 -3.33
C SER A 126 -14.28 7.43 -3.43
N LYS A 127 -14.85 7.29 -4.63
CA LYS A 127 -16.30 7.30 -4.85
C LYS A 127 -17.02 6.13 -4.20
N ALA A 128 -16.40 4.97 -4.13
CA ALA A 128 -16.97 3.76 -3.55
C ALA A 128 -16.72 3.62 -2.04
N GLY A 129 -15.91 4.50 -1.44
CA GLY A 129 -15.54 4.43 -0.03
C GLY A 129 -14.46 3.40 0.30
N VAL A 130 -13.70 2.92 -0.71
CA VAL A 130 -12.52 2.09 -0.48
C VAL A 130 -11.41 2.94 0.12
N ARG A 131 -10.91 2.53 1.27
CA ARG A 131 -9.77 3.19 1.93
C ARG A 131 -8.46 2.71 1.33
N PHE A 132 -7.69 3.63 0.78
CA PHE A 132 -6.41 3.36 0.15
C PHE A 132 -5.41 4.47 0.46
N CYS A 133 -4.11 4.19 0.32
CA CYS A 133 -3.10 5.23 0.32
C CYS A 133 -2.46 5.38 -1.06
N PHE A 134 -1.90 6.57 -1.32
CA PHE A 134 -1.05 6.76 -2.48
C PHE A 134 0.36 6.24 -2.21
N THR A 135 0.99 5.66 -3.25
CA THR A 135 2.42 5.35 -3.26
C THR A 135 3.11 5.99 -4.46
N THR A 136 4.33 6.46 -4.25
CA THR A 136 5.19 6.97 -5.31
C THR A 136 6.12 5.90 -5.87
N ASP A 137 6.22 4.75 -5.19
CA ASP A 137 7.17 3.69 -5.53
C ASP A 137 8.60 4.27 -5.70
N HIS A 138 9.05 5.04 -4.68
CA HIS A 138 10.37 5.69 -4.73
C HIS A 138 11.46 4.62 -5.01
N ALA A 139 12.30 4.80 -6.03
CA ALA A 139 12.66 6.00 -6.81
C ALA A 139 11.94 6.16 -8.16
N VAL A 140 10.85 5.40 -8.44
CA VAL A 140 10.09 5.55 -9.71
C VAL A 140 9.55 6.98 -9.81
N ILE A 141 8.85 7.43 -8.77
CA ILE A 141 8.53 8.84 -8.54
C ILE A 141 9.17 9.23 -7.21
N ALA A 142 9.89 10.33 -7.16
CA ALA A 142 10.50 10.78 -5.91
C ALA A 142 9.43 11.02 -4.83
N GLY A 143 9.68 10.55 -3.60
CA GLY A 143 8.72 10.58 -2.47
C GLY A 143 8.16 11.99 -2.19
N ARG A 144 8.96 13.06 -2.42
CA ARG A 144 8.50 14.45 -2.31
C ARG A 144 7.30 14.81 -3.20
N HIS A 145 6.98 14.00 -4.23
CA HIS A 145 5.84 14.20 -5.12
C HIS A 145 4.56 13.49 -4.65
N LEU A 146 4.53 12.91 -3.45
CA LEU A 146 3.33 12.28 -2.92
C LEU A 146 2.16 13.27 -2.81
N ARG A 147 2.43 14.48 -2.30
CA ARG A 147 1.46 15.59 -2.27
C ARG A 147 0.98 15.98 -3.66
N THR A 148 1.88 16.04 -4.63
CA THR A 148 1.58 16.33 -6.03
C THR A 148 0.62 15.30 -6.62
N THR A 149 0.84 14.02 -6.33
CA THR A 149 -0.03 12.92 -6.75
C THR A 149 -1.46 13.11 -6.24
N ALA A 150 -1.62 13.42 -4.96
CA ALA A 150 -2.93 13.70 -4.35
C ALA A 150 -3.61 14.93 -4.98
N GLY A 151 -2.88 16.03 -5.21
CA GLY A 151 -3.41 17.23 -5.86
C GLY A 151 -3.88 16.99 -7.29
N ILE A 152 -3.15 16.19 -8.08
CA ILE A 152 -3.59 15.79 -9.42
C ILE A 152 -4.84 14.91 -9.33
N ALA A 153 -4.93 13.97 -8.40
CA ALA A 153 -6.13 13.14 -8.22
C ALA A 153 -7.38 14.00 -7.96
N VAL A 154 -7.26 15.07 -7.17
CA VAL A 154 -8.36 16.04 -6.94
C VAL A 154 -8.74 16.75 -8.24
N SER A 155 -7.78 17.16 -9.06
CA SER A 155 -8.07 17.79 -10.36
C SER A 155 -8.77 16.83 -11.34
N TRP A 156 -8.66 15.53 -11.13
CA TRP A 156 -9.38 14.49 -11.89
C TRP A 156 -10.72 14.10 -11.26
N GLY A 157 -11.13 14.77 -10.16
CA GLY A 157 -12.43 14.60 -9.52
C GLY A 157 -12.47 13.67 -8.30
N MET A 158 -11.33 13.40 -7.68
CA MET A 158 -11.26 12.79 -6.35
C MET A 158 -11.73 13.80 -5.29
N ASP A 159 -12.42 13.30 -4.25
CA ASP A 159 -12.74 14.12 -3.10
C ASP A 159 -11.44 14.61 -2.42
N ARG A 160 -11.43 15.91 -2.04
CA ARG A 160 -10.25 16.57 -1.48
C ARG A 160 -9.84 16.00 -0.14
N ASP A 161 -10.80 15.73 0.74
CA ASP A 161 -10.52 15.24 2.09
C ASP A 161 -10.07 13.77 2.04
N GLU A 162 -10.64 12.99 1.13
CA GLU A 162 -10.17 11.63 0.87
C GLU A 162 -8.74 11.62 0.28
N ALA A 163 -8.40 12.58 -0.58
CA ALA A 163 -7.04 12.72 -1.11
C ALA A 163 -6.02 13.05 0.00
N LEU A 164 -6.38 13.92 0.95
CA LEU A 164 -5.55 14.20 2.13
C LEU A 164 -5.40 12.97 3.03
N LYS A 165 -6.50 12.26 3.33
CA LYS A 165 -6.46 11.02 4.11
C LYS A 165 -5.58 9.95 3.44
N ALA A 166 -5.62 9.87 2.10
CA ALA A 166 -4.83 8.90 1.33
C ALA A 166 -3.31 9.12 1.40
N ILE A 167 -2.85 10.31 1.78
CA ILE A 167 -1.42 10.62 1.99
C ILE A 167 -1.06 10.81 3.47
N THR A 168 -1.99 10.60 4.39
CA THR A 168 -1.80 10.76 5.84
C THR A 168 -2.35 9.54 6.60
N LEU A 169 -3.59 9.59 7.05
CA LEU A 169 -4.21 8.57 7.90
C LEU A 169 -4.26 7.19 7.24
N TYR A 170 -4.61 7.12 5.95
CA TYR A 170 -4.69 5.82 5.26
C TYR A 170 -3.30 5.25 4.98
N SER A 171 -2.29 6.12 4.76
CA SER A 171 -0.88 5.69 4.71
C SER A 171 -0.42 5.11 6.04
N ALA A 172 -0.77 5.75 7.16
CA ALA A 172 -0.47 5.24 8.49
C ALA A 172 -1.15 3.88 8.76
N ARG A 173 -2.42 3.72 8.35
CA ARG A 173 -3.15 2.42 8.43
C ARG A 173 -2.48 1.34 7.60
N HIS A 174 -2.07 1.65 6.39
CA HIS A 174 -1.39 0.70 5.51
C HIS A 174 -0.12 0.15 6.17
N MET A 175 0.58 1.00 6.91
CA MET A 175 1.78 0.63 7.68
C MET A 175 1.48 0.07 9.09
N GLY A 176 0.21 0.00 9.51
CA GLY A 176 -0.17 -0.41 10.86
C GLY A 176 0.24 0.58 11.96
N GLN A 177 0.39 1.86 11.64
CA GLN A 177 0.87 2.92 12.53
C GLN A 177 -0.19 3.99 12.84
N ASP A 178 -1.43 3.81 12.44
CA ASP A 178 -2.50 4.78 12.62
C ASP A 178 -2.92 5.01 14.09
N HIS A 179 -2.49 4.14 14.99
CA HIS A 179 -2.61 4.35 16.43
C HIS A 179 -1.65 5.42 16.97
N ARG A 180 -0.60 5.75 16.23
CA ARG A 180 0.48 6.65 16.63
C ARG A 180 0.57 7.91 15.76
N ILE A 181 0.38 7.78 14.44
CA ILE A 181 0.56 8.86 13.45
C ILE A 181 -0.59 8.94 12.45
N GLY A 182 -0.54 9.91 11.53
CA GLY A 182 -1.45 10.05 10.39
C GLY A 182 -2.66 10.94 10.62
N SER A 183 -2.91 11.37 11.84
CA SER A 183 -3.95 12.34 12.20
C SER A 183 -3.57 13.13 13.45
N LEU A 184 -4.15 14.31 13.63
CA LEU A 184 -3.99 15.14 14.82
C LEU A 184 -5.06 14.75 15.85
N GLU A 185 -4.71 13.84 16.74
CA GLU A 185 -5.56 13.35 17.81
C GLU A 185 -4.80 13.27 19.13
N VAL A 186 -5.51 13.42 20.26
CA VAL A 186 -4.89 13.31 21.58
C VAL A 186 -4.29 11.91 21.75
N GLY A 187 -3.02 11.85 22.13
CA GLY A 187 -2.26 10.62 22.34
C GLY A 187 -1.46 10.14 21.13
N LYS A 188 -1.57 10.81 19.99
CA LYS A 188 -0.69 10.58 18.83
C LYS A 188 0.52 11.51 18.85
N ASP A 189 1.55 11.17 18.08
CA ASP A 189 2.72 12.01 17.89
C ASP A 189 2.32 13.35 17.26
N ALA A 190 2.94 14.43 17.71
CA ALA A 190 2.68 15.75 17.20
C ALA A 190 3.46 15.98 15.89
N ASP A 191 3.02 15.27 14.82
CA ASP A 191 3.57 15.36 13.47
C ASP A 191 2.62 16.17 12.59
N PHE A 192 3.00 17.38 12.23
CA PHE A 192 2.18 18.22 11.36
C PHE A 192 2.99 19.24 10.56
N VAL A 193 2.35 19.78 9.54
CA VAL A 193 2.91 20.83 8.70
C VAL A 193 1.96 22.02 8.67
N ILE A 194 2.50 23.23 8.89
CA ILE A 194 1.79 24.48 8.66
C ILE A 194 2.07 24.91 7.23
N TRP A 195 1.00 25.14 6.48
CA TRP A 195 1.06 25.48 5.06
C TRP A 195 0.64 26.94 4.83
N SER A 196 1.21 27.59 3.83
CA SER A 196 0.82 28.94 3.39
C SER A 196 -0.59 29.01 2.77
N GLY A 197 -1.24 27.89 2.59
CA GLY A 197 -2.59 27.75 2.01
C GLY A 197 -2.99 26.28 1.87
N ASP A 198 -3.85 25.94 0.88
CA ASP A 198 -4.26 24.55 0.65
C ASP A 198 -3.05 23.66 0.33
N PRO A 199 -2.76 22.59 1.12
CA PRO A 199 -1.64 21.71 0.88
C PRO A 199 -1.69 20.98 -0.47
N LEU A 200 -2.85 20.83 -1.09
CA LEU A 200 -2.99 20.19 -2.41
C LEU A 200 -2.82 21.16 -3.59
N CYS A 201 -2.70 22.47 -3.32
CA CYS A 201 -2.38 23.47 -4.33
C CYS A 201 -0.88 23.54 -4.58
N PHE A 202 -0.44 23.53 -5.83
CA PHE A 202 0.98 23.58 -6.21
C PHE A 202 1.67 24.89 -5.81
N LEU A 203 0.90 25.99 -5.68
CA LEU A 203 1.42 27.30 -5.33
C LEU A 203 1.68 27.46 -3.83
N THR A 204 1.22 26.52 -2.99
CA THR A 204 1.45 26.55 -1.54
C THR A 204 2.74 25.85 -1.17
N HIS A 205 3.33 26.31 -0.08
CA HIS A 205 4.57 25.78 0.49
C HIS A 205 4.40 25.52 1.98
N ALA A 206 5.25 24.64 2.52
CA ALA A 206 5.34 24.43 3.96
C ALA A 206 6.04 25.65 4.58
N ASP A 207 5.42 26.26 5.60
CA ASP A 207 6.02 27.31 6.41
C ASP A 207 6.76 26.70 7.61
N VAL A 208 6.12 25.72 8.28
CA VAL A 208 6.72 25.02 9.42
C VAL A 208 6.44 23.53 9.31
N THR A 209 7.42 22.69 9.62
CA THR A 209 7.24 21.23 9.79
C THR A 209 7.63 20.84 11.20
N VAL A 210 6.75 20.11 11.86
CA VAL A 210 6.93 19.61 13.22
C VAL A 210 6.91 18.08 13.18
N VAL A 211 7.88 17.45 13.84
CA VAL A 211 7.99 16.00 14.02
C VAL A 211 8.21 15.71 15.50
N GLU A 212 7.40 14.83 16.06
CA GLU A 212 7.41 14.48 17.50
C GLU A 212 7.41 15.73 18.40
N GLY A 213 6.64 16.76 18.01
CA GLY A 213 6.54 18.05 18.73
C GLY A 213 7.73 19.00 18.54
N ASN A 214 8.75 18.63 17.77
CA ASN A 214 9.92 19.46 17.51
C ASN A 214 9.83 20.12 16.14
N VAL A 215 10.14 21.43 16.05
CA VAL A 215 10.27 22.12 14.76
C VAL A 215 11.51 21.61 14.05
N VAL A 216 11.33 20.92 12.92
CA VAL A 216 12.43 20.36 12.11
C VAL A 216 12.68 21.17 10.84
N TYR A 217 11.75 22.01 10.47
CA TYR A 217 11.88 22.93 9.34
C TYR A 217 11.05 24.19 9.60
N GLU A 218 11.64 25.34 9.32
CA GLU A 218 10.98 26.63 9.28
C GLU A 218 11.46 27.37 8.03
N ARG A 219 10.50 27.93 7.30
CA ARG A 219 10.81 28.64 6.07
C ARG A 219 11.44 30.00 6.36
N GLU A 220 12.61 30.25 5.82
CA GLU A 220 13.19 31.59 5.81
C GLU A 220 12.37 32.48 4.86
N VAL A 221 11.90 33.62 5.38
CA VAL A 221 11.28 34.65 4.55
C VAL A 221 12.42 35.45 3.94
N LEU A 222 12.67 35.24 2.64
CA LEU A 222 13.66 36.03 1.87
C LEU A 222 13.10 37.40 1.55
#